data_3d232b46b4e44f161fa9e0250763c3f0
#
_entry.id   3d232b46b4e44f161fa9e0250763c3f0
#
_cell.length_a   1.000
_cell.length_b   1.000
_cell.length_c   1.000
_cell.angle_alpha   90.00
_cell.angle_beta   90.00
_cell.angle_gamma   90.00
#
_symmetry.space_group_name_H-M   'P 1'
#
loop_
_entity.id
_entity.type
_entity.pdbx_description
1 polymer ?
#
loop_
_entity_poly.entity_id
_entity_poly.type
_entity_poly.pdbx_seq_one_letter_code
_entity_poly.pdbx_strand_id
1 'polypeptide(L)'
;MTSVTAVVKCMENLDSFLRDGSTVTVVMDPALRGSPAHEWLMASRSLVGAQWVDLPPGAGGMDAARAVAEQVSTGGWCLALGGGTTMDTVKVARMLSARFLSRDFTAGEMVLEGQVPTSRPWGIVALPTTIGTASEVSAAAVVRYRGQRVLLRGPGLRPEVACLDPRQTQTLPSSAVVSGAVEAMFRTIFPYLASPTTPAHDSAVHAVAVALLRHIHSGTVAPLSAEARQELAELSQCSQSLQSSGLHRGRDPHGFKLWPINHEVSALANLPKIMTMSALAPRVIERIEQGEVAWGSAQALDDLMRSLDRLFPSAGGAAERWMSLMEECSLPTSLPSMDVGSAVRLIMDRWGAPRPALAGVSPQDVHDLLASCLEGNGA
;
A
#
# COMPACT_ATOMS: atom_id res chain seq x y z
N MET A 1 21.53 10.88 -3.00
CA MET A 1 21.45 9.42 -2.78
C MET A 1 20.04 9.07 -2.38
N THR A 2 19.33 8.25 -3.14
CA THR A 2 18.05 7.69 -2.74
C THR A 2 18.31 6.73 -1.59
N SER A 3 17.83 7.03 -0.38
CA SER A 3 17.97 6.13 0.76
C SER A 3 17.19 4.84 0.47
N VAL A 4 17.83 3.71 0.59
CA VAL A 4 17.20 2.39 0.52
C VAL A 4 16.87 1.97 1.94
N THR A 5 15.69 1.38 2.15
CA THR A 5 15.33 0.76 3.44
C THR A 5 16.13 -0.53 3.62
N ALA A 6 16.80 -0.67 4.76
CA ALA A 6 17.38 -1.95 5.15
C ALA A 6 16.26 -2.92 5.57
N VAL A 7 16.26 -4.13 5.00
CA VAL A 7 15.25 -5.15 5.35
C VAL A 7 15.89 -6.23 6.20
N VAL A 8 15.31 -6.50 7.36
CA VAL A 8 15.69 -7.59 8.26
C VAL A 8 14.55 -8.59 8.39
N LYS A 9 14.87 -9.88 8.51
CA LYS A 9 13.88 -10.96 8.48
C LYS A 9 13.51 -11.51 9.86
N CYS A 10 14.10 -10.97 10.91
CA CYS A 10 13.72 -11.33 12.28
C CYS A 10 13.98 -10.16 13.24
N MET A 11 13.19 -10.12 14.31
CA MET A 11 13.27 -9.02 15.30
C MET A 11 14.59 -9.04 16.09
N GLU A 12 15.23 -10.18 16.21
CA GLU A 12 16.55 -10.33 16.88
C GLU A 12 17.65 -9.50 16.19
N ASN A 13 17.48 -9.21 14.90
CA ASN A 13 18.44 -8.39 14.15
C ASN A 13 18.28 -6.87 14.38
N LEU A 14 17.23 -6.44 15.11
CA LEU A 14 17.01 -5.02 15.38
C LEU A 14 18.09 -4.39 16.24
N ASP A 15 18.70 -5.16 17.14
CA ASP A 15 19.76 -4.70 18.05
C ASP A 15 20.95 -4.11 17.29
N SER A 16 21.21 -4.59 16.07
CA SER A 16 22.28 -4.06 15.21
C SER A 16 22.03 -2.63 14.72
N PHE A 17 20.79 -2.18 14.71
CA PHE A 17 20.37 -0.84 14.30
C PHE A 17 20.13 0.08 15.49
N LEU A 18 19.74 -0.48 16.63
CA LEU A 18 19.47 0.24 17.89
C LEU A 18 20.79 0.33 18.66
N ARG A 19 21.50 1.44 18.51
CA ARG A 19 22.79 1.66 19.19
C ARG A 19 22.56 1.80 20.70
N ASP A 20 23.49 1.30 21.52
CA ASP A 20 23.51 1.53 22.95
C ASP A 20 23.43 3.04 23.27
N GLY A 21 22.50 3.38 24.17
CA GLY A 21 22.24 4.77 24.58
C GLY A 21 21.35 5.60 23.65
N SER A 22 20.84 5.03 22.55
CA SER A 22 19.83 5.72 21.74
C SER A 22 18.49 5.76 22.46
N THR A 23 17.81 6.92 22.44
CA THR A 23 16.41 6.98 22.88
C THR A 23 15.53 6.24 21.89
N VAL A 24 14.64 5.38 22.41
CA VAL A 24 13.71 4.61 21.59
C VAL A 24 12.28 4.93 22.00
N THR A 25 11.43 5.25 21.03
CA THR A 25 9.99 5.37 21.20
C THR A 25 9.31 4.29 20.37
N VAL A 26 8.46 3.48 20.98
CA VAL A 26 7.63 2.49 20.30
C VAL A 26 6.23 3.08 20.12
N VAL A 27 5.84 3.29 18.86
CA VAL A 27 4.48 3.73 18.51
C VAL A 27 3.71 2.51 18.06
N MET A 28 2.61 2.18 18.72
CA MET A 28 1.91 0.93 18.56
C MET A 28 0.41 1.12 18.33
N ASP A 29 -0.16 0.28 17.46
CA ASP A 29 -1.62 0.09 17.42
C ASP A 29 -2.06 -0.61 18.73
N PRO A 30 -2.94 0.00 19.55
CA PRO A 30 -3.35 -0.58 20.83
C PRO A 30 -4.01 -1.95 20.72
N ALA A 31 -4.57 -2.31 19.56
CA ALA A 31 -5.13 -3.64 19.29
C ALA A 31 -4.08 -4.76 19.32
N LEU A 32 -2.78 -4.41 19.26
CA LEU A 32 -1.68 -5.37 19.28
C LEU A 32 -1.17 -5.73 20.68
N ARG A 33 -1.77 -5.17 21.73
CA ARG A 33 -1.39 -5.53 23.12
C ARG A 33 -1.55 -7.02 23.36
N GLY A 34 -0.50 -7.66 23.91
CA GLY A 34 -0.46 -9.10 24.15
C GLY A 34 -0.25 -9.93 22.86
N SER A 35 -0.01 -9.31 21.69
CA SER A 35 0.41 -10.06 20.50
C SER A 35 1.83 -10.60 20.65
N PRO A 36 2.20 -11.68 19.93
CA PRO A 36 3.56 -12.23 19.98
C PRO A 36 4.66 -11.22 19.67
N ALA A 37 4.39 -10.28 18.73
CA ALA A 37 5.33 -9.21 18.43
C ALA A 37 5.46 -8.20 19.58
N HIS A 38 4.36 -7.80 20.21
CA HIS A 38 4.37 -6.92 21.37
C HIS A 38 5.11 -7.55 22.56
N GLU A 39 4.81 -8.81 22.89
CA GLU A 39 5.46 -9.52 23.98
C GLU A 39 6.98 -9.67 23.76
N TRP A 40 7.38 -9.97 22.52
CA TRP A 40 8.79 -10.04 22.18
C TRP A 40 9.49 -8.68 22.39
N LEU A 41 8.90 -7.58 21.89
CA LEU A 41 9.46 -6.24 22.05
C LEU A 41 9.57 -5.85 23.54
N MET A 42 8.56 -6.17 24.36
CA MET A 42 8.58 -5.92 25.79
C MET A 42 9.70 -6.69 26.52
N ALA A 43 10.06 -7.88 26.02
CA ALA A 43 11.13 -8.70 26.58
C ALA A 43 12.53 -8.34 26.03
N SER A 44 12.61 -7.53 24.98
CA SER A 44 13.88 -7.18 24.33
C SER A 44 14.75 -6.28 25.21
N ARG A 45 16.02 -6.65 25.38
CA ARG A 45 16.98 -5.88 26.18
C ARG A 45 17.31 -4.52 25.56
N SER A 46 17.31 -4.41 24.23
CA SER A 46 17.57 -3.16 23.51
C SER A 46 16.47 -2.13 23.67
N LEU A 47 15.30 -2.54 24.18
CA LEU A 47 14.14 -1.67 24.42
C LEU A 47 13.89 -1.37 25.91
N VAL A 48 14.83 -1.75 26.80
CA VAL A 48 14.74 -1.38 28.21
C VAL A 48 14.79 0.15 28.34
N GLY A 49 13.74 0.72 28.94
CA GLY A 49 13.58 2.18 29.03
C GLY A 49 12.97 2.86 27.83
N ALA A 50 12.54 2.11 26.80
CA ALA A 50 11.82 2.67 25.68
C ALA A 50 10.50 3.31 26.11
N GLN A 51 10.16 4.44 25.51
CA GLN A 51 8.86 5.08 25.68
C GLN A 51 7.82 4.37 24.79
N TRP A 52 6.65 4.05 25.33
CA TRP A 52 5.55 3.44 24.61
C TRP A 52 4.43 4.43 24.39
N VAL A 53 3.98 4.54 23.14
CA VAL A 53 2.94 5.46 22.68
C VAL A 53 1.88 4.67 21.94
N ASP A 54 0.67 4.66 22.48
CA ASP A 54 -0.49 4.11 21.77
C ASP A 54 -1.04 5.13 20.78
N LEU A 55 -1.35 4.68 19.59
CA LEU A 55 -2.11 5.50 18.64
C LEU A 55 -3.58 5.58 19.09
N PRO A 56 -4.17 6.77 19.07
CA PRO A 56 -5.58 6.93 19.40
C PRO A 56 -6.48 6.22 18.36
N PRO A 57 -7.69 5.79 18.76
CA PRO A 57 -8.69 5.30 17.82
C PRO A 57 -8.91 6.28 16.66
N GLY A 58 -9.01 5.80 15.43
CA GLY A 58 -9.10 6.64 14.23
C GLY A 58 -7.78 7.26 13.78
N ALA A 59 -6.64 6.71 14.17
CA ALA A 59 -5.30 7.08 13.69
C ALA A 59 -5.24 7.23 12.16
N GLY A 60 -4.17 7.87 11.65
CA GLY A 60 -4.01 8.24 10.24
C GLY A 60 -4.42 9.68 9.94
N GLY A 61 -4.86 10.44 10.95
CA GLY A 61 -5.10 11.88 10.85
C GLY A 61 -3.87 12.71 11.21
N MET A 62 -3.90 14.00 10.81
CA MET A 62 -2.82 14.94 11.08
C MET A 62 -2.61 15.18 12.59
N ASP A 63 -3.68 15.12 13.39
CA ASP A 63 -3.58 15.35 14.84
C ASP A 63 -2.88 14.16 15.54
N ALA A 64 -3.14 12.92 15.11
CA ALA A 64 -2.41 11.76 15.59
C ALA A 64 -0.91 11.86 15.25
N ALA A 65 -0.59 12.32 14.03
CA ALA A 65 0.80 12.52 13.63
C ALA A 65 1.50 13.63 14.45
N ARG A 66 0.79 14.72 14.80
CA ARG A 66 1.32 15.77 15.69
C ARG A 66 1.60 15.22 17.10
N ALA A 67 0.64 14.48 17.66
CA ALA A 67 0.81 13.87 18.98
C ALA A 67 2.03 12.93 19.03
N VAL A 68 2.26 12.15 18.00
CA VAL A 68 3.47 11.31 17.88
C VAL A 68 4.73 12.16 17.75
N ALA A 69 4.69 13.22 16.91
CA ALA A 69 5.84 14.10 16.69
C ALA A 69 6.34 14.78 17.98
N GLU A 70 5.44 15.08 18.91
CA GLU A 70 5.75 15.70 20.21
C GLU A 70 6.38 14.71 21.20
N GLN A 71 6.18 13.40 20.99
CA GLN A 71 6.64 12.35 21.92
C GLN A 71 7.96 11.70 21.49
N VAL A 72 8.32 11.76 20.20
CA VAL A 72 9.56 11.14 19.72
C VAL A 72 10.75 12.07 19.89
N SER A 73 11.76 11.62 20.62
CA SER A 73 12.98 12.40 20.89
C SER A 73 13.84 12.57 19.63
N THR A 74 14.39 13.76 19.47
CA THR A 74 15.35 14.07 18.38
C THR A 74 16.62 13.23 18.54
N GLY A 75 17.11 12.66 17.44
CA GLY A 75 18.32 11.82 17.41
C GLY A 75 18.11 10.37 17.78
N GLY A 76 16.87 9.98 18.20
CA GLY A 76 16.52 8.62 18.58
C GLY A 76 15.95 7.77 17.43
N TRP A 77 15.32 6.68 17.83
CA TRP A 77 14.61 5.76 16.95
C TRP A 77 13.12 5.70 17.32
N CYS A 78 12.29 5.63 16.29
CA CYS A 78 10.86 5.34 16.42
C CYS A 78 10.56 3.99 15.80
N LEU A 79 10.12 3.03 16.61
CA LEU A 79 9.62 1.73 16.16
C LEU A 79 8.12 1.85 15.92
N ALA A 80 7.69 1.63 14.69
CA ALA A 80 6.28 1.66 14.31
C ALA A 80 5.72 0.23 14.23
N LEU A 81 5.06 -0.23 15.29
CA LEU A 81 4.42 -1.55 15.37
C LEU A 81 2.94 -1.43 14.97
N GLY A 82 2.59 -1.89 13.79
CA GLY A 82 1.21 -1.81 13.32
C GLY A 82 1.05 -1.99 11.83
N GLY A 83 -0.14 -1.76 11.33
CA GLY A 83 -0.45 -1.75 9.90
C GLY A 83 -0.03 -0.46 9.19
N GLY A 84 -0.42 -0.33 7.92
CA GLY A 84 -0.09 0.83 7.08
C GLY A 84 -0.45 2.17 7.72
N THR A 85 -1.58 2.25 8.44
CA THR A 85 -2.02 3.47 9.12
C THR A 85 -1.05 3.91 10.22
N THR A 86 -0.56 2.97 11.03
CA THR A 86 0.44 3.26 12.08
C THR A 86 1.73 3.77 11.44
N MET A 87 2.24 3.06 10.44
CA MET A 87 3.46 3.43 9.73
C MET A 87 3.34 4.79 9.06
N ASP A 88 2.23 5.06 8.37
CA ASP A 88 1.98 6.33 7.70
C ASP A 88 1.90 7.49 8.72
N THR A 89 1.26 7.27 9.89
CA THR A 89 1.22 8.25 10.97
C THR A 89 2.62 8.60 11.48
N VAL A 90 3.48 7.60 11.71
CA VAL A 90 4.87 7.80 12.16
C VAL A 90 5.70 8.54 11.10
N LYS A 91 5.55 8.20 9.81
CA LYS A 91 6.22 8.89 8.71
C LYS A 91 5.83 10.37 8.64
N VAL A 92 4.52 10.66 8.75
CA VAL A 92 3.99 12.03 8.75
C VAL A 92 4.47 12.80 9.98
N ALA A 93 4.49 12.17 11.16
CA ALA A 93 5.04 12.73 12.40
C ALA A 93 6.50 13.19 12.21
N ARG A 94 7.34 12.35 11.57
CA ARG A 94 8.72 12.72 11.26
C ARG A 94 8.82 13.95 10.36
N MET A 95 7.95 14.05 9.36
CA MET A 95 7.94 15.22 8.46
C MET A 95 7.48 16.50 9.17
N LEU A 96 6.55 16.38 10.13
CA LEU A 96 6.15 17.49 11.00
C LEU A 96 7.30 17.95 11.89
N SER A 97 8.00 17.02 12.55
CA SER A 97 9.19 17.31 13.39
C SER A 97 10.29 17.97 12.58
N ALA A 98 10.47 17.58 11.32
CA ALA A 98 11.43 18.18 10.40
C ALA A 98 10.96 19.52 9.80
N ARG A 99 9.75 20.01 10.13
CA ARG A 99 9.11 21.21 9.58
C ARG A 99 8.96 21.23 8.05
N PHE A 100 8.83 20.05 7.44
CA PHE A 100 8.74 19.90 5.97
C PHE A 100 7.31 19.94 5.42
N LEU A 101 6.29 19.89 6.26
CA LEU A 101 4.91 19.95 5.81
C LEU A 101 4.41 21.40 5.78
N SER A 102 4.02 21.87 4.60
CA SER A 102 3.28 23.14 4.44
C SER A 102 1.86 23.00 5.02
N ARG A 103 1.20 24.13 5.26
CA ARG A 103 -0.05 24.15 6.03
C ARG A 103 -1.32 23.83 5.25
N ASP A 104 -1.27 23.80 3.91
CA ASP A 104 -2.47 23.63 3.08
C ASP A 104 -2.33 22.47 2.08
N PHE A 105 -3.23 21.48 2.22
CA PHE A 105 -3.36 20.33 1.34
C PHE A 105 -4.68 20.44 0.55
N THR A 106 -4.63 20.85 -0.70
CA THR A 106 -5.82 21.02 -1.56
C THR A 106 -5.95 19.94 -2.63
N ALA A 107 -4.83 19.30 -3.03
CA ALA A 107 -4.80 18.23 -4.01
C ALA A 107 -4.89 16.85 -3.36
N GLY A 108 -5.22 15.82 -4.17
CA GLY A 108 -5.19 14.41 -3.74
C GLY A 108 -3.79 13.91 -3.42
N GLU A 109 -2.78 14.46 -4.08
CA GLU A 109 -1.36 14.13 -3.89
C GLU A 109 -0.54 15.40 -3.63
N MET A 110 0.43 15.27 -2.73
CA MET A 110 1.49 16.26 -2.53
C MET A 110 2.84 15.57 -2.66
N VAL A 111 3.64 16.02 -3.60
CA VAL A 111 5.04 15.64 -3.72
C VAL A 111 5.87 16.57 -2.83
N LEU A 112 6.57 15.97 -1.87
CA LEU A 112 7.50 16.69 -1.00
C LEU A 112 8.82 16.82 -1.77
N GLU A 113 8.90 17.86 -2.62
CA GLU A 113 10.09 18.21 -3.36
C GLU A 113 11.12 18.80 -2.41
N GLY A 114 12.35 18.40 -2.59
CA GLY A 114 13.47 18.91 -1.83
C GLY A 114 14.25 17.80 -1.14
N GLN A 115 15.41 18.19 -0.69
CA GLN A 115 16.36 17.29 -0.04
C GLN A 115 15.69 16.64 1.17
N VAL A 116 15.87 15.33 1.29
CA VAL A 116 15.76 14.68 2.61
C VAL A 116 16.45 15.62 3.59
N PRO A 117 15.79 16.01 4.71
CA PRO A 117 16.48 16.81 5.70
C PRO A 117 17.86 16.23 5.91
N THR A 118 18.89 17.04 5.77
CA THR A 118 20.28 16.62 6.01
C THR A 118 20.47 16.08 7.41
N SER A 119 19.57 16.44 8.32
CA SER A 119 19.41 15.83 9.63
C SER A 119 17.98 15.31 9.75
N ARG A 120 17.77 14.02 9.63
CA ARG A 120 16.50 13.40 10.03
C ARG A 120 16.34 13.59 11.54
N PRO A 121 15.18 14.06 12.03
CA PRO A 121 15.02 14.28 13.47
C PRO A 121 15.18 12.97 14.25
N TRP A 122 14.81 11.83 13.67
CA TRP A 122 14.92 10.47 14.22
C TRP A 122 14.76 9.41 13.11
N GLY A 123 15.25 8.19 13.39
CA GLY A 123 15.11 7.04 12.48
C GLY A 123 13.78 6.33 12.65
N ILE A 124 13.30 5.66 11.60
CA ILE A 124 12.11 4.80 11.66
C ILE A 124 12.51 3.35 11.45
N VAL A 125 12.10 2.49 12.39
CA VAL A 125 12.04 1.04 12.22
C VAL A 125 10.58 0.66 12.03
N ALA A 126 10.23 0.15 10.87
CA ALA A 126 8.88 -0.30 10.56
C ALA A 126 8.71 -1.78 10.91
N LEU A 127 7.67 -2.09 11.68
CA LEU A 127 7.30 -3.43 12.16
C LEU A 127 5.88 -3.74 11.68
N PRO A 128 5.70 -4.14 10.38
CA PRO A 128 4.38 -4.30 9.78
C PRO A 128 3.63 -5.49 10.38
N THR A 129 2.41 -5.26 10.84
CA THR A 129 1.50 -6.31 11.33
C THR A 129 0.41 -6.67 10.32
N THR A 130 0.43 -6.04 9.16
CA THR A 130 -0.43 -6.33 8.01
C THR A 130 0.40 -6.56 6.77
N ILE A 131 -0.07 -7.42 5.89
CA ILE A 131 0.50 -7.68 4.56
C ILE A 131 -0.22 -6.78 3.55
N GLY A 132 0.44 -6.41 2.45
CA GLY A 132 -0.19 -5.78 1.29
C GLY A 132 0.12 -4.29 1.14
N THR A 133 0.26 -3.51 2.20
CA THR A 133 0.44 -2.05 2.09
C THR A 133 1.84 -1.64 1.61
N ALA A 134 2.85 -2.45 1.91
CA ALA A 134 4.29 -2.16 1.71
C ALA A 134 4.72 -0.77 2.24
N SER A 135 4.00 -0.26 3.26
CA SER A 135 4.31 1.04 3.86
C SER A 135 5.68 1.04 4.55
N GLU A 136 6.15 -0.11 5.00
CA GLU A 136 7.46 -0.32 5.64
C GLU A 136 8.66 0.01 4.74
N VAL A 137 8.48 0.02 3.43
CA VAL A 137 9.54 0.35 2.45
C VAL A 137 9.15 1.50 1.51
N SER A 138 7.94 2.00 1.62
CA SER A 138 7.41 3.04 0.73
C SER A 138 7.87 4.45 1.14
N ALA A 139 8.23 5.26 0.15
CA ALA A 139 8.45 6.70 0.29
C ALA A 139 7.14 7.51 0.17
N ALA A 140 6.01 6.89 0.51
CA ALA A 140 4.70 7.53 0.51
C ALA A 140 3.99 7.29 1.84
N ALA A 141 3.06 8.17 2.18
CA ALA A 141 2.16 8.05 3.32
C ALA A 141 0.80 8.67 2.99
N VAL A 142 -0.27 8.10 3.54
CA VAL A 142 -1.61 8.67 3.44
C VAL A 142 -1.97 9.29 4.79
N VAL A 143 -2.44 10.54 4.76
CA VAL A 143 -2.91 11.25 5.96
C VAL A 143 -4.30 11.82 5.74
N ARG A 144 -5.15 11.79 6.76
CA ARG A 144 -6.42 12.52 6.78
C ARG A 144 -6.20 13.94 7.26
N TYR A 145 -6.62 14.90 6.45
CA TYR A 145 -6.55 16.31 6.74
C TYR A 145 -7.85 17.01 6.32
N ARG A 146 -8.51 17.70 7.25
CA ARG A 146 -9.81 18.38 7.02
C ARG A 146 -10.86 17.46 6.35
N GLY A 147 -10.98 16.23 6.82
CA GLY A 147 -11.93 15.24 6.29
C GLY A 147 -11.52 14.56 4.97
N GLN A 148 -10.42 14.97 4.35
CA GLN A 148 -9.93 14.41 3.10
C GLN A 148 -8.71 13.52 3.32
N ARG A 149 -8.53 12.50 2.49
CA ARG A 149 -7.28 11.73 2.43
C ARG A 149 -6.31 12.43 1.47
N VAL A 150 -5.07 12.61 1.89
CA VAL A 150 -3.99 13.19 1.08
C VAL A 150 -2.86 12.18 0.99
N LEU A 151 -2.40 11.90 -0.22
CA LEU A 151 -1.20 11.11 -0.48
C LEU A 151 0.02 12.03 -0.43
N LEU A 152 0.93 11.77 0.49
CA LEU A 152 2.23 12.42 0.56
C LEU A 152 3.28 11.53 -0.09
N ARG A 153 4.15 12.09 -0.92
CA ARG A 153 5.29 11.39 -1.52
C ARG A 153 6.57 12.16 -1.30
N GLY A 154 7.61 11.46 -0.91
CA GLY A 154 8.94 12.04 -0.80
C GLY A 154 9.93 11.14 -0.08
N PRO A 155 11.23 11.26 -0.38
CA PRO A 155 12.26 10.36 0.17
C PRO A 155 12.35 10.44 1.70
N GLY A 156 11.95 11.56 2.31
CA GLY A 156 11.90 11.74 3.76
C GLY A 156 10.85 10.88 4.47
N LEU A 157 9.87 10.32 3.74
CA LEU A 157 8.85 9.42 4.30
C LEU A 157 9.31 7.96 4.40
N ARG A 158 10.42 7.58 3.74
CA ARG A 158 10.89 6.20 3.72
C ARG A 158 11.50 5.80 5.06
N PRO A 159 11.06 4.68 5.68
CA PRO A 159 11.73 4.12 6.86
C PRO A 159 13.19 3.72 6.57
N GLU A 160 14.04 3.76 7.57
CA GLU A 160 15.43 3.30 7.51
C GLU A 160 15.53 1.79 7.55
N VAL A 161 14.68 1.17 8.36
CA VAL A 161 14.66 -0.28 8.57
C VAL A 161 13.23 -0.79 8.45
N ALA A 162 13.05 -1.90 7.77
CA ALA A 162 11.83 -2.70 7.78
C ALA A 162 12.16 -4.08 8.35
N CYS A 163 11.46 -4.48 9.40
CA CYS A 163 11.60 -5.81 9.97
C CYS A 163 10.39 -6.65 9.57
N LEU A 164 10.61 -7.71 8.80
CA LEU A 164 9.59 -8.65 8.34
C LEU A 164 9.72 -9.94 9.14
N ASP A 165 9.01 -10.02 10.25
CA ASP A 165 9.04 -11.19 11.16
C ASP A 165 7.65 -11.84 11.23
N PRO A 166 7.51 -13.17 11.09
CA PRO A 166 6.22 -13.83 11.06
C PRO A 166 5.41 -13.65 12.34
N ARG A 167 6.05 -13.37 13.49
CA ARG A 167 5.35 -13.03 14.74
C ARG A 167 4.47 -11.79 14.64
N GLN A 168 4.83 -10.86 13.75
CA GLN A 168 4.08 -9.62 13.55
C GLN A 168 2.71 -9.86 12.91
N THR A 169 2.59 -10.86 12.05
CA THR A 169 1.36 -11.19 11.33
C THR A 169 0.63 -12.43 11.89
N GLN A 170 1.13 -13.01 12.98
CA GLN A 170 0.60 -14.26 13.52
C GLN A 170 -0.87 -14.15 13.95
N THR A 171 -1.28 -12.99 14.50
CA THR A 171 -2.66 -12.72 14.92
C THR A 171 -3.55 -12.18 13.80
N LEU A 172 -2.98 -11.93 12.60
CA LEU A 172 -3.75 -11.42 11.47
C LEU A 172 -4.70 -12.51 10.95
N PRO A 173 -6.02 -12.26 10.81
CA PRO A 173 -6.96 -13.22 10.25
C PRO A 173 -6.57 -13.65 8.83
N SER A 174 -6.85 -14.90 8.46
CA SER A 174 -6.52 -15.44 7.13
C SER A 174 -7.13 -14.61 6.00
N SER A 175 -8.38 -14.14 6.16
CA SER A 175 -9.02 -13.25 5.18
C SER A 175 -8.25 -11.94 4.97
N ALA A 176 -7.68 -11.37 6.04
CA ALA A 176 -6.86 -10.17 5.93
C ALA A 176 -5.48 -10.46 5.28
N VAL A 177 -4.92 -11.66 5.49
CA VAL A 177 -3.70 -12.10 4.80
C VAL A 177 -3.94 -12.22 3.30
N VAL A 178 -5.03 -12.89 2.90
CA VAL A 178 -5.43 -13.05 1.49
C VAL A 178 -5.72 -11.68 0.86
N SER A 179 -6.51 -10.84 1.53
CA SER A 179 -6.79 -9.48 1.05
C SER A 179 -5.52 -8.66 0.82
N GLY A 180 -4.54 -8.77 1.72
CA GLY A 180 -3.24 -8.13 1.60
C GLY A 180 -2.43 -8.67 0.42
N ALA A 181 -2.47 -9.99 0.17
CA ALA A 181 -1.84 -10.59 -1.00
C ALA A 181 -2.47 -10.10 -2.32
N VAL A 182 -3.80 -9.96 -2.37
CA VAL A 182 -4.51 -9.36 -3.52
C VAL A 182 -4.11 -7.88 -3.71
N GLU A 183 -3.97 -7.10 -2.63
CA GLU A 183 -3.48 -5.72 -2.73
C GLU A 183 -2.06 -5.66 -3.31
N ALA A 184 -1.15 -6.53 -2.86
CA ALA A 184 0.20 -6.64 -3.40
C ALA A 184 0.19 -7.09 -4.88
N MET A 185 -0.72 -7.99 -5.26
CA MET A 185 -0.94 -8.42 -6.65
C MET A 185 -1.30 -7.22 -7.53
N PHE A 186 -2.32 -6.45 -7.17
CA PHE A 186 -2.73 -5.28 -7.95
C PHE A 186 -1.62 -4.21 -8.02
N ARG A 187 -0.85 -4.02 -6.96
CA ARG A 187 0.32 -3.13 -6.98
C ARG A 187 1.42 -3.65 -7.91
N THR A 188 1.52 -4.96 -8.09
CA THR A 188 2.49 -5.57 -9.01
C THR A 188 2.07 -5.39 -10.47
N ILE A 189 0.81 -5.73 -10.80
CA ILE A 189 0.38 -5.85 -12.19
C ILE A 189 -0.03 -4.52 -12.84
N PHE A 190 -0.75 -3.64 -12.16
CA PHE A 190 -1.29 -2.43 -12.79
C PHE A 190 -0.22 -1.44 -13.26
N PRO A 191 0.89 -1.18 -12.53
CA PRO A 191 1.96 -0.35 -13.08
C PRO A 191 2.63 -0.97 -14.32
N TYR A 192 2.71 -2.30 -14.37
CA TYR A 192 3.19 -3.03 -15.54
C TYR A 192 2.25 -2.87 -16.74
N LEU A 193 0.94 -3.04 -16.53
CA LEU A 193 -0.07 -2.89 -17.59
C LEU A 193 -0.13 -1.47 -18.14
N ALA A 194 0.16 -0.46 -17.32
CA ALA A 194 -0.05 0.94 -17.64
C ALA A 194 1.16 1.65 -18.28
N SER A 195 2.36 1.07 -18.21
CA SER A 195 3.59 1.76 -18.64
C SER A 195 4.51 0.86 -19.45
N PRO A 196 5.27 1.44 -20.40
CA PRO A 196 6.33 0.71 -21.10
C PRO A 196 7.35 0.13 -20.12
N THR A 197 7.79 -1.09 -20.38
CA THR A 197 8.69 -1.86 -19.51
C THR A 197 9.92 -2.36 -20.25
N THR A 198 10.80 -3.06 -19.55
CA THR A 198 11.92 -3.80 -20.13
C THR A 198 11.72 -5.29 -19.90
N PRO A 199 12.28 -6.18 -20.74
CA PRO A 199 12.13 -7.64 -20.57
C PRO A 199 12.52 -8.13 -19.16
N ALA A 200 13.51 -7.51 -18.54
CA ALA A 200 13.96 -7.85 -17.18
C ALA A 200 12.88 -7.48 -16.13
N HIS A 201 12.25 -6.32 -16.29
CA HIS A 201 11.16 -5.88 -15.41
C HIS A 201 9.93 -6.79 -15.59
N ASP A 202 9.57 -7.10 -16.84
CA ASP A 202 8.43 -7.97 -17.17
C ASP A 202 8.59 -9.34 -16.53
N SER A 203 9.78 -9.95 -16.67
CA SER A 203 10.09 -11.24 -16.04
C SER A 203 9.96 -11.19 -14.52
N ALA A 204 10.40 -10.10 -13.89
CA ALA A 204 10.28 -9.92 -12.44
C ALA A 204 8.82 -9.74 -12.01
N VAL A 205 8.03 -8.95 -12.74
CA VAL A 205 6.60 -8.77 -12.48
C VAL A 205 5.85 -10.10 -12.58
N HIS A 206 6.09 -10.87 -13.66
CA HIS A 206 5.44 -12.16 -13.87
C HIS A 206 5.81 -13.16 -12.77
N ALA A 207 7.08 -13.22 -12.36
CA ALA A 207 7.52 -14.10 -11.28
C ALA A 207 6.84 -13.77 -9.94
N VAL A 208 6.76 -12.48 -9.59
CA VAL A 208 6.09 -12.01 -8.36
C VAL A 208 4.59 -12.26 -8.43
N ALA A 209 3.95 -11.99 -9.58
CA ALA A 209 2.52 -12.24 -9.77
C ALA A 209 2.17 -13.73 -9.64
N VAL A 210 2.97 -14.63 -10.24
CA VAL A 210 2.81 -16.09 -10.10
C VAL A 210 2.92 -16.53 -8.64
N ALA A 211 3.92 -16.03 -7.90
CA ALA A 211 4.13 -16.37 -6.50
C ALA A 211 2.96 -15.87 -5.63
N LEU A 212 2.53 -14.62 -5.81
CA LEU A 212 1.38 -14.05 -5.10
C LEU A 212 0.10 -14.86 -5.36
N LEU A 213 -0.19 -15.22 -6.62
CA LEU A 213 -1.40 -15.96 -6.96
C LEU A 213 -1.44 -17.35 -6.32
N ARG A 214 -0.30 -18.03 -6.24
CA ARG A 214 -0.19 -19.32 -5.53
C ARG A 214 -0.54 -19.17 -4.05
N HIS A 215 -0.03 -18.15 -3.38
CA HIS A 215 -0.34 -17.89 -1.98
C HIS A 215 -1.80 -17.47 -1.76
N ILE A 216 -2.37 -16.71 -2.69
CA ILE A 216 -3.80 -16.34 -2.65
C ILE A 216 -4.64 -17.62 -2.67
N HIS A 217 -4.47 -18.50 -3.66
CA HIS A 217 -5.21 -19.76 -3.72
C HIS A 217 -4.98 -20.65 -2.49
N SER A 218 -3.74 -20.78 -2.03
CA SER A 218 -3.47 -21.56 -0.81
C SER A 218 -4.18 -20.98 0.41
N GLY A 219 -4.22 -19.65 0.53
CA GLY A 219 -4.81 -18.92 1.64
C GLY A 219 -6.35 -18.92 1.64
N THR A 220 -7.00 -19.11 0.48
CA THR A 220 -8.47 -19.27 0.39
C THR A 220 -8.90 -20.66 0.87
N VAL A 221 -8.02 -21.68 0.73
CA VAL A 221 -8.32 -23.05 1.14
C VAL A 221 -8.02 -23.31 2.61
N ALA A 222 -6.92 -22.77 3.14
CA ALA A 222 -6.48 -23.00 4.53
C ALA A 222 -5.65 -21.83 5.06
N PRO A 223 -5.56 -21.66 6.40
CA PRO A 223 -4.67 -20.69 7.01
C PRO A 223 -3.21 -20.91 6.60
N LEU A 224 -2.55 -19.84 6.17
CA LEU A 224 -1.15 -19.89 5.75
C LEU A 224 -0.21 -20.07 6.96
N SER A 225 0.85 -20.87 6.76
CA SER A 225 1.91 -21.05 7.75
C SER A 225 2.69 -19.77 8.00
N ALA A 226 3.52 -19.75 9.06
CA ALA A 226 4.39 -18.62 9.36
C ALA A 226 5.37 -18.31 8.21
N GLU A 227 5.92 -19.34 7.59
CA GLU A 227 6.84 -19.23 6.45
C GLU A 227 6.13 -18.64 5.23
N ALA A 228 4.91 -19.09 4.93
CA ALA A 228 4.11 -18.55 3.81
C ALA A 228 3.71 -17.07 4.06
N ARG A 229 3.43 -16.68 5.30
CA ARG A 229 3.16 -15.28 5.67
C ARG A 229 4.41 -14.42 5.55
N GLN A 230 5.57 -14.97 5.91
CA GLN A 230 6.86 -14.32 5.73
C GLN A 230 7.14 -14.08 4.24
N GLU A 231 6.97 -15.10 3.40
CA GLU A 231 7.15 -14.98 1.96
C GLU A 231 6.19 -13.95 1.35
N LEU A 232 4.93 -13.92 1.78
CA LEU A 232 3.97 -12.90 1.35
C LEU A 232 4.37 -11.49 1.76
N ALA A 233 4.92 -11.29 2.95
CA ALA A 233 5.44 -9.98 3.37
C ALA A 233 6.61 -9.54 2.47
N GLU A 234 7.51 -10.45 2.13
CA GLU A 234 8.61 -10.21 1.19
C GLU A 234 8.11 -9.90 -0.23
N LEU A 235 7.12 -10.65 -0.74
CA LEU A 235 6.49 -10.39 -2.03
C LEU A 235 5.76 -9.04 -2.06
N SER A 236 5.07 -8.68 -0.98
CA SER A 236 4.44 -7.35 -0.84
C SER A 236 5.48 -6.24 -0.92
N GLN A 237 6.62 -6.39 -0.25
CA GLN A 237 7.75 -5.46 -0.36
C GLN A 237 8.32 -5.43 -1.78
N CYS A 238 8.51 -6.58 -2.43
CA CYS A 238 8.97 -6.67 -3.82
C CYS A 238 8.05 -5.89 -4.77
N SER A 239 6.73 -5.96 -4.58
CA SER A 239 5.76 -5.22 -5.39
C SER A 239 6.00 -3.70 -5.37
N GLN A 240 6.41 -3.15 -4.22
CA GLN A 240 6.78 -1.73 -4.09
C GLN A 240 8.14 -1.44 -4.71
N SER A 241 9.09 -2.36 -4.58
CA SER A 241 10.44 -2.22 -5.14
C SER A 241 10.43 -2.24 -6.67
N LEU A 242 9.59 -3.06 -7.29
CA LEU A 242 9.38 -3.09 -8.75
C LEU A 242 8.95 -1.73 -9.28
N GLN A 243 8.05 -1.03 -8.59
CA GLN A 243 7.62 0.31 -8.98
C GLN A 243 8.76 1.35 -8.93
N SER A 244 9.75 1.14 -8.08
CA SER A 244 10.87 2.07 -7.85
C SER A 244 12.16 1.65 -8.57
N SER A 245 12.14 0.50 -9.28
CA SER A 245 13.34 -0.06 -9.90
C SER A 245 13.78 0.71 -11.14
N GLY A 246 15.08 0.85 -11.34
CA GLY A 246 15.66 1.40 -12.57
C GLY A 246 15.48 0.49 -13.80
N LEU A 247 14.92 -0.70 -13.62
CA LEU A 247 14.59 -1.63 -14.71
C LEU A 247 13.40 -1.15 -15.54
N HIS A 248 12.53 -0.34 -14.94
CA HIS A 248 11.34 0.19 -15.59
C HIS A 248 11.67 1.47 -16.37
N ARG A 249 12.13 1.32 -17.57
CA ARG A 249 12.54 2.42 -18.44
C ARG A 249 11.33 3.20 -18.96
N GLY A 250 11.37 4.55 -18.87
CA GLY A 250 10.30 5.42 -19.39
C GLY A 250 9.00 5.38 -18.57
N ARG A 251 9.06 4.87 -17.34
CA ARG A 251 7.90 4.75 -16.46
C ARG A 251 7.19 6.08 -16.26
N ASP A 252 5.88 6.08 -16.54
CA ASP A 252 4.97 7.10 -16.03
C ASP A 252 4.70 6.80 -14.53
N PRO A 253 5.12 7.65 -13.59
CA PRO A 253 4.84 7.47 -12.18
C PRO A 253 3.34 7.53 -11.86
N HIS A 254 2.54 8.03 -12.79
CA HIS A 254 1.08 8.12 -12.71
C HIS A 254 0.37 7.12 -13.65
N GLY A 255 1.09 6.16 -14.23
CA GLY A 255 0.50 5.16 -15.15
C GLY A 255 -0.63 4.35 -14.51
N PHE A 256 -0.55 4.07 -13.22
CA PHE A 256 -1.59 3.34 -12.49
C PHE A 256 -2.80 4.24 -12.16
N LYS A 257 -3.64 4.52 -13.16
CA LYS A 257 -4.80 5.44 -13.08
C LYS A 257 -5.86 5.01 -12.05
N LEU A 258 -6.03 3.71 -11.85
CA LEU A 258 -7.00 3.19 -10.88
C LEU A 258 -6.66 3.59 -9.43
N TRP A 259 -5.36 3.79 -9.09
CA TRP A 259 -4.95 4.10 -7.73
C TRP A 259 -5.54 5.41 -7.18
N PRO A 260 -5.46 6.57 -7.88
CA PRO A 260 -6.10 7.81 -7.43
C PRO A 260 -7.63 7.70 -7.38
N ILE A 261 -8.27 6.98 -8.33
CA ILE A 261 -9.72 6.75 -8.31
C ILE A 261 -10.11 5.95 -7.05
N ASN A 262 -9.45 4.83 -6.82
CA ASN A 262 -9.71 3.99 -5.64
C ASN A 262 -9.43 4.73 -4.33
N HIS A 263 -8.46 5.65 -4.32
CA HIS A 263 -8.15 6.47 -3.15
C HIS A 263 -9.37 7.29 -2.69
N GLU A 264 -10.06 7.94 -3.62
CA GLU A 264 -11.26 8.73 -3.32
C GLU A 264 -12.49 7.86 -3.10
N VAL A 265 -12.72 6.84 -3.94
CA VAL A 265 -13.86 5.91 -3.80
C VAL A 265 -13.84 5.24 -2.42
N SER A 266 -12.69 4.75 -1.98
CA SER A 266 -12.55 4.13 -0.66
C SER A 266 -12.79 5.12 0.49
N ALA A 267 -12.50 6.41 0.29
CA ALA A 267 -12.80 7.46 1.26
C ALA A 267 -14.30 7.77 1.32
N LEU A 268 -14.94 7.91 0.16
CA LEU A 268 -16.38 8.16 0.04
C LEU A 268 -17.22 7.01 0.61
N ALA A 269 -16.83 5.77 0.28
CA ALA A 269 -17.52 4.58 0.78
C ALA A 269 -17.20 4.26 2.26
N ASN A 270 -16.22 4.95 2.86
CA ASN A 270 -15.67 4.64 4.18
C ASN A 270 -15.26 3.16 4.33
N LEU A 271 -14.64 2.60 3.30
CA LEU A 271 -14.18 1.22 3.23
C LEU A 271 -12.65 1.13 3.16
N PRO A 272 -12.06 0.00 3.57
CA PRO A 272 -10.67 -0.31 3.27
C PRO A 272 -10.41 -0.27 1.76
N LYS A 273 -9.22 0.20 1.34
CA LYS A 273 -8.87 0.35 -0.08
C LYS A 273 -9.03 -0.93 -0.89
N ILE A 274 -8.71 -2.08 -0.31
CA ILE A 274 -8.82 -3.36 -1.01
C ILE A 274 -10.27 -3.72 -1.34
N MET A 275 -11.23 -3.36 -0.48
CA MET A 275 -12.64 -3.67 -0.69
C MET A 275 -13.23 -2.92 -1.91
N THR A 276 -12.76 -1.70 -2.16
CA THR A 276 -13.17 -0.94 -3.35
C THR A 276 -12.31 -1.27 -4.57
N MET A 277 -11.03 -1.58 -4.35
CA MET A 277 -10.12 -2.00 -5.41
C MET A 277 -10.58 -3.32 -6.04
N SER A 278 -11.06 -4.27 -5.25
CA SER A 278 -11.53 -5.58 -5.75
C SER A 278 -12.75 -5.45 -6.68
N ALA A 279 -13.60 -4.46 -6.47
CA ALA A 279 -14.72 -4.15 -7.36
C ALA A 279 -14.28 -3.42 -8.64
N LEU A 280 -13.33 -2.48 -8.51
CA LEU A 280 -12.87 -1.64 -9.61
C LEU A 280 -11.88 -2.35 -10.54
N ALA A 281 -10.97 -3.16 -9.99
CA ALA A 281 -9.85 -3.73 -10.74
C ALA A 281 -10.28 -4.63 -11.91
N PRO A 282 -11.24 -5.58 -11.75
CA PRO A 282 -11.71 -6.39 -12.87
C PRO A 282 -12.34 -5.56 -13.99
N ARG A 283 -13.04 -4.47 -13.66
CA ARG A 283 -13.64 -3.57 -14.65
C ARG A 283 -12.60 -2.76 -15.44
N VAL A 284 -11.49 -2.40 -14.80
CA VAL A 284 -10.36 -1.77 -15.50
C VAL A 284 -9.66 -2.81 -16.39
N ILE A 285 -9.51 -4.06 -15.95
CA ILE A 285 -8.96 -5.14 -16.79
C ILE A 285 -9.85 -5.38 -18.01
N GLU A 286 -11.17 -5.36 -17.87
CA GLU A 286 -12.13 -5.46 -18.97
C GLU A 286 -11.90 -4.36 -20.03
N ARG A 287 -11.71 -3.11 -19.61
CA ARG A 287 -11.41 -1.98 -20.51
C ARG A 287 -10.07 -2.14 -21.24
N ILE A 288 -9.04 -2.63 -20.53
CA ILE A 288 -7.74 -2.94 -21.14
C ILE A 288 -7.91 -4.06 -22.18
N GLU A 289 -8.68 -5.09 -21.88
CA GLU A 289 -9.00 -6.22 -22.77
C GLU A 289 -9.75 -5.75 -24.03
N GLN A 290 -10.63 -4.74 -23.89
CA GLN A 290 -11.34 -4.07 -24.98
C GLN A 290 -10.46 -3.08 -25.79
N GLY A 291 -9.20 -2.88 -25.39
CA GLY A 291 -8.25 -2.03 -26.09
C GLY A 291 -8.30 -0.54 -25.72
N GLU A 292 -8.92 -0.17 -24.59
CA GLU A 292 -8.96 1.20 -24.08
C GLU A 292 -7.58 1.61 -23.52
N VAL A 293 -6.75 2.21 -24.35
CA VAL A 293 -5.34 2.55 -24.06
C VAL A 293 -5.14 3.50 -22.86
N ALA A 294 -6.16 4.27 -22.49
CA ALA A 294 -6.11 5.13 -21.31
C ALA A 294 -5.91 4.36 -20.00
N TRP A 295 -6.33 3.10 -19.96
CA TRP A 295 -6.26 2.23 -18.79
C TRP A 295 -5.05 1.30 -18.79
N GLY A 296 -4.49 0.98 -19.96
CA GLY A 296 -3.32 0.12 -20.06
C GLY A 296 -3.13 -0.52 -21.43
N SER A 297 -2.22 -1.48 -21.50
CA SER A 297 -1.84 -2.21 -22.70
C SER A 297 -2.48 -3.59 -22.75
N ALA A 298 -3.32 -3.84 -23.76
CA ALA A 298 -3.90 -5.17 -24.02
C ALA A 298 -2.81 -6.23 -24.25
N GLN A 299 -1.73 -5.88 -24.97
CA GLN A 299 -0.60 -6.78 -25.18
C GLN A 299 0.08 -7.18 -23.86
N ALA A 300 0.32 -6.22 -22.96
CA ALA A 300 0.90 -6.53 -21.65
C ALA A 300 -0.05 -7.40 -20.81
N LEU A 301 -1.37 -7.18 -20.92
CA LEU A 301 -2.36 -8.03 -20.25
C LEU A 301 -2.30 -9.47 -20.78
N ASP A 302 -2.25 -9.66 -22.10
CA ASP A 302 -2.12 -10.98 -22.72
C ASP A 302 -0.86 -11.71 -22.29
N ASP A 303 0.28 -11.00 -22.22
CA ASP A 303 1.55 -11.55 -21.79
C ASP A 303 1.51 -11.99 -20.31
N LEU A 304 0.91 -11.17 -19.45
CA LEU A 304 0.68 -11.49 -18.05
C LEU A 304 -0.23 -12.71 -17.91
N MET A 305 -1.39 -12.71 -18.59
CA MET A 305 -2.37 -13.80 -18.48
C MET A 305 -1.78 -15.13 -18.96
N ARG A 306 -0.96 -15.14 -20.00
CA ARG A 306 -0.21 -16.36 -20.41
C ARG A 306 0.69 -16.90 -19.31
N SER A 307 1.31 -16.03 -18.51
CA SER A 307 2.15 -16.44 -17.37
C SER A 307 1.33 -17.00 -16.20
N LEU A 308 0.09 -16.54 -16.06
CA LEU A 308 -0.82 -16.93 -14.98
C LEU A 308 -1.79 -18.06 -15.38
N ASP A 309 -1.86 -18.44 -16.66
CA ASP A 309 -2.89 -19.31 -17.22
C ASP A 309 -3.08 -20.62 -16.47
N ARG A 310 -2.00 -21.27 -16.05
CA ARG A 310 -2.03 -22.53 -15.30
C ARG A 310 -2.56 -22.38 -13.87
N LEU A 311 -2.66 -21.17 -13.37
CA LEU A 311 -3.10 -20.87 -12.00
C LEU A 311 -4.55 -20.37 -11.96
N PHE A 312 -5.09 -19.92 -13.10
CA PHE A 312 -6.51 -19.60 -13.22
C PHE A 312 -7.27 -20.80 -13.78
N PRO A 313 -8.09 -21.47 -12.98
CA PRO A 313 -8.78 -22.69 -13.40
C PRO A 313 -9.96 -22.44 -14.33
N SER A 314 -10.44 -21.21 -14.46
CA SER A 314 -11.63 -20.87 -15.25
C SER A 314 -11.28 -20.54 -16.70
N ALA A 315 -12.10 -21.04 -17.63
CA ALA A 315 -12.15 -20.54 -18.99
C ALA A 315 -12.85 -19.17 -18.99
N GLY A 316 -12.44 -18.26 -19.88
CA GLY A 316 -13.03 -16.92 -19.99
C GLY A 316 -11.98 -15.84 -20.24
N GLY A 317 -12.43 -14.62 -20.43
CA GLY A 317 -11.58 -13.44 -20.57
C GLY A 317 -10.81 -13.11 -19.28
N ALA A 318 -9.83 -12.22 -19.41
CA ALA A 318 -9.03 -11.82 -18.26
C ALA A 318 -9.92 -11.23 -17.16
N ALA A 319 -10.85 -10.34 -17.49
CA ALA A 319 -11.75 -9.70 -16.54
C ALA A 319 -12.60 -10.71 -15.76
N GLU A 320 -13.16 -11.72 -16.42
CA GLU A 320 -13.94 -12.78 -15.77
C GLU A 320 -13.11 -13.60 -14.80
N ARG A 321 -11.89 -13.95 -15.17
CA ARG A 321 -10.96 -14.69 -14.30
C ARG A 321 -10.59 -13.89 -13.04
N TRP A 322 -10.34 -12.59 -13.19
CA TRP A 322 -10.07 -11.71 -12.04
C TRP A 322 -11.31 -11.51 -11.17
N MET A 323 -12.51 -11.43 -11.76
CA MET A 323 -13.77 -11.37 -11.00
C MET A 323 -13.96 -12.63 -10.16
N SER A 324 -13.81 -13.81 -10.77
CA SER A 324 -13.91 -15.09 -10.06
C SER A 324 -12.88 -15.22 -8.93
N LEU A 325 -11.66 -14.69 -9.12
CA LEU A 325 -10.65 -14.65 -8.05
C LEU A 325 -11.10 -13.76 -6.88
N MET A 326 -11.74 -12.63 -7.14
CA MET A 326 -12.26 -11.77 -6.05
C MET A 326 -13.34 -12.49 -5.27
N GLU A 327 -14.25 -13.19 -5.94
CA GLU A 327 -15.30 -14.02 -5.31
C GLU A 327 -14.68 -15.16 -4.47
N GLU A 328 -13.69 -15.87 -5.00
CA GLU A 328 -12.95 -16.90 -4.27
C GLU A 328 -12.30 -16.35 -2.99
N CYS A 329 -11.76 -15.13 -3.07
CA CYS A 329 -11.18 -14.42 -1.92
C CYS A 329 -12.21 -13.83 -0.96
N SER A 330 -13.52 -13.98 -1.22
CA SER A 330 -14.61 -13.31 -0.49
C SER A 330 -14.46 -11.78 -0.44
N LEU A 331 -13.94 -11.19 -1.52
CA LEU A 331 -13.81 -9.76 -1.70
C LEU A 331 -14.99 -9.22 -2.54
N PRO A 332 -15.47 -7.98 -2.28
CA PRO A 332 -16.55 -7.40 -3.06
C PRO A 332 -16.21 -7.30 -4.54
N THR A 333 -17.17 -7.61 -5.40
CA THR A 333 -17.11 -7.44 -6.86
C THR A 333 -17.95 -6.27 -7.36
N SER A 334 -18.63 -5.58 -6.42
CA SER A 334 -19.42 -4.38 -6.65
C SER A 334 -19.14 -3.33 -5.58
N LEU A 335 -19.41 -2.08 -5.91
CA LEU A 335 -19.37 -0.96 -4.97
C LEU A 335 -20.74 -0.73 -4.33
N PRO A 336 -20.78 -0.27 -3.07
CA PRO A 336 -22.03 0.18 -2.48
C PRO A 336 -22.60 1.37 -3.26
N SER A 337 -23.91 1.57 -3.14
CA SER A 337 -24.61 2.72 -3.75
C SER A 337 -23.92 4.04 -3.36
N MET A 338 -23.63 4.87 -4.37
CA MET A 338 -23.05 6.20 -4.20
C MET A 338 -23.54 7.16 -5.29
N ASP A 339 -23.47 8.46 -5.03
CA ASP A 339 -23.64 9.47 -6.07
C ASP A 339 -22.41 9.54 -6.98
N VAL A 340 -22.50 8.85 -8.13
CA VAL A 340 -21.43 8.77 -9.12
C VAL A 340 -21.04 10.17 -9.62
N GLY A 341 -22.01 11.05 -9.88
CA GLY A 341 -21.73 12.40 -10.36
C GLY A 341 -20.89 13.22 -9.38
N SER A 342 -21.20 13.15 -8.10
CA SER A 342 -20.39 13.81 -7.06
C SER A 342 -19.02 13.16 -6.89
N ALA A 343 -18.93 11.82 -6.97
CA ALA A 343 -17.66 11.11 -6.90
C ALA A 343 -16.74 11.49 -8.07
N VAL A 344 -17.25 11.53 -9.30
CA VAL A 344 -16.50 11.96 -10.49
C VAL A 344 -15.98 13.40 -10.31
N ARG A 345 -16.83 14.33 -9.89
CA ARG A 345 -16.39 15.71 -9.65
C ARG A 345 -15.24 15.76 -8.65
N LEU A 346 -15.38 15.09 -7.50
CA LEU A 346 -14.32 15.05 -6.49
C LEU A 346 -13.01 14.47 -7.04
N ILE A 347 -13.08 13.33 -7.75
CA ILE A 347 -11.91 12.66 -8.32
C ILE A 347 -11.21 13.59 -9.33
N MET A 348 -11.96 14.18 -10.24
CA MET A 348 -11.40 15.06 -11.27
C MET A 348 -10.83 16.37 -10.69
N ASP A 349 -11.48 16.97 -9.69
CA ASP A 349 -10.99 18.16 -9.02
C ASP A 349 -9.66 17.93 -8.29
N ARG A 350 -9.47 16.74 -7.75
CA ARG A 350 -8.27 16.40 -6.96
C ARG A 350 -7.13 15.78 -7.76
N TRP A 351 -7.46 15.05 -8.85
CA TRP A 351 -6.49 14.22 -9.58
C TRP A 351 -6.49 14.46 -11.10
N GLY A 352 -7.55 15.06 -11.65
CA GLY A 352 -7.69 15.35 -13.08
C GLY A 352 -6.82 16.51 -13.55
N ALA A 353 -6.90 16.81 -14.83
CA ALA A 353 -6.14 17.89 -15.47
C ALA A 353 -6.25 19.23 -14.69
N PRO A 354 -5.17 19.99 -14.56
CA PRO A 354 -3.86 19.82 -15.22
C PRO A 354 -2.90 18.84 -14.51
N ARG A 355 -3.35 18.09 -13.51
CA ARG A 355 -2.51 17.13 -12.79
C ARG A 355 -2.25 15.87 -13.62
N PRO A 356 -1.05 15.25 -13.51
CA PRO A 356 -0.69 14.11 -14.37
C PRO A 356 -1.37 12.79 -13.96
N ALA A 357 -1.92 12.70 -12.74
CA ALA A 357 -2.40 11.44 -12.17
C ALA A 357 -3.49 10.76 -13.02
N LEU A 358 -4.40 11.54 -13.63
CA LEU A 358 -5.44 11.03 -14.53
C LEU A 358 -5.28 11.58 -15.96
N ALA A 359 -4.04 11.86 -16.39
CA ALA A 359 -3.80 12.27 -17.78
C ALA A 359 -4.34 11.21 -18.75
N GLY A 360 -5.12 11.65 -19.75
CA GLY A 360 -5.74 10.76 -20.75
C GLY A 360 -7.05 10.07 -20.30
N VAL A 361 -7.49 10.28 -19.06
CA VAL A 361 -8.78 9.79 -18.53
C VAL A 361 -9.75 10.97 -18.42
N SER A 362 -10.88 10.87 -19.08
CA SER A 362 -11.93 11.89 -19.05
C SER A 362 -12.89 11.71 -17.87
N PRO A 363 -13.68 12.75 -17.51
CA PRO A 363 -14.75 12.58 -16.52
C PRO A 363 -15.76 11.48 -16.90
N GLN A 364 -16.02 11.28 -18.20
CA GLN A 364 -16.91 10.24 -18.69
C GLN A 364 -16.33 8.85 -18.47
N ASP A 365 -15.03 8.64 -18.69
CA ASP A 365 -14.36 7.36 -18.43
C ASP A 365 -14.45 6.97 -16.96
N VAL A 366 -14.27 7.94 -16.04
CA VAL A 366 -14.43 7.70 -14.60
C VAL A 366 -15.88 7.41 -14.24
N HIS A 367 -16.84 8.15 -14.84
CA HIS A 367 -18.27 7.93 -14.64
C HIS A 367 -18.66 6.50 -15.04
N ASP A 368 -18.29 6.09 -16.25
CA ASP A 368 -18.65 4.78 -16.79
C ASP A 368 -18.01 3.63 -16.02
N LEU A 369 -16.76 3.83 -15.56
CA LEU A 369 -16.11 2.88 -14.66
C LEU A 369 -16.90 2.73 -13.35
N LEU A 370 -17.22 3.83 -12.68
CA LEU A 370 -17.92 3.77 -11.39
C LEU A 370 -19.34 3.21 -11.55
N ALA A 371 -20.06 3.64 -12.59
CA ALA A 371 -21.41 3.15 -12.87
C ALA A 371 -21.43 1.64 -13.15
N SER A 372 -20.41 1.10 -13.84
CA SER A 372 -20.30 -0.35 -14.11
C SER A 372 -20.00 -1.18 -12.85
N CYS A 373 -19.56 -0.55 -11.77
CA CYS A 373 -19.23 -1.23 -10.52
C CYS A 373 -20.34 -1.19 -9.47
N LEU A 374 -21.43 -0.45 -9.67
CA LEU A 374 -22.51 -0.35 -8.67
C LEU A 374 -23.34 -1.64 -8.61
N GLU A 375 -23.82 -1.97 -7.40
CA GLU A 375 -24.79 -3.04 -7.20
C GLU A 375 -26.07 -2.75 -7.99
N GLY A 376 -26.54 -3.72 -8.77
CA GLY A 376 -27.79 -3.61 -9.53
C GLY A 376 -27.67 -3.29 -11.03
N ASN A 377 -26.46 -3.07 -11.57
CA ASN A 377 -26.25 -2.86 -13.01
C ASN A 377 -25.82 -4.12 -13.78
N GLY A 378 -25.96 -5.29 -13.18
CA GLY A 378 -25.67 -6.60 -13.78
C GLY A 378 -26.95 -7.41 -13.95
N ALA A 379 -27.81 -7.04 -14.92
CA ALA A 379 -28.90 -7.86 -15.42
C ALA A 379 -28.83 -7.98 -16.93
#